data_82ef74eb778da933c9cd451167474492
#
_entry.id   82ef74eb778da933c9cd451167474492
#
_cell.length_a   1.000
_cell.length_b   1.000
_cell.length_c   1.000
_cell.angle_alpha   90.00
_cell.angle_beta   90.00
_cell.angle_gamma   90.00
#
_symmetry.space_group_name_H-M   'P 1'
#
loop_
_entity.id
_entity.type
_entity.pdbx_description
1 polymer ?
#
loop_
_entity_poly.entity_id
_entity_poly.type
_entity_poly.pdbx_seq_one_letter_code
_entity_poly.pdbx_strand_id
1 'polypeptide(L)'
;MTDQGGLGAMDRLAQRRAERVALLQEEVERLVQGLVALGAKKVYQFGSLTRRPPDLFTDVDLLAILETDEPFVERLARIYMQLRPRVDADILVYTPKEFEEMRERPFLRHILKTAVLRYAV
;
A
#
# COMPACT_ATOMS: atom_id res chain seq x y z
N MET A 1 13.43 32.34 -25.04
CA MET A 1 13.36 31.79 -24.64
C MET A 1 13.21 31.05 -24.07
N THR A 2 13.34 30.83 -24.08
CA THR A 2 13.23 30.11 -23.71
C THR A 2 13.23 29.35 -23.12
N ASP A 3 13.34 29.14 -22.98
CA ASP A 3 13.28 28.31 -22.48
C ASP A 3 12.94 27.75 -22.01
N GLN A 4 12.75 27.74 -22.25
CA GLN A 4 12.32 27.28 -21.92
C GLN A 4 12.23 26.51 -21.35
N GLY A 5 12.05 27.15 -22.02
CA GLY A 5 11.58 26.10 -21.43
C GLY A 5 12.50 25.36 -20.65
N GLY A 6 13.28 25.61 -20.61
CA GLY A 6 14.19 25.12 -19.72
C GLY A 6 14.13 23.69 -19.24
N LEU A 7 13.08 22.98 -19.59
CA LEU A 7 12.96 21.63 -19.07
C LEU A 7 13.67 20.64 -19.98
N GLY A 8 14.87 20.20 -19.58
CA GLY A 8 15.57 19.11 -20.22
C GLY A 8 14.97 17.76 -19.81
N ALA A 9 15.55 16.69 -20.38
CA ALA A 9 15.08 15.33 -20.10
C ALA A 9 15.11 15.01 -18.60
N MET A 10 16.15 15.45 -17.89
CA MET A 10 16.27 15.19 -16.45
C MET A 10 15.19 15.93 -15.66
N ASP A 11 14.86 17.16 -16.05
CA ASP A 11 13.81 17.92 -15.38
C ASP A 11 12.44 17.31 -15.60
N ARG A 12 12.17 16.83 -16.81
CA ARG A 12 10.93 16.13 -17.12
C ARG A 12 10.80 14.84 -16.32
N LEU A 13 11.90 14.11 -16.20
CA LEU A 13 11.93 12.87 -15.43
C LEU A 13 11.68 13.14 -13.94
N ALA A 14 12.31 14.19 -13.40
CA ALA A 14 12.10 14.58 -12.02
C ALA A 14 10.65 14.97 -11.77
N GLN A 15 10.03 15.69 -12.72
CA GLN A 15 8.63 16.07 -12.63
C GLN A 15 7.71 14.85 -12.64
N ARG A 16 7.96 13.90 -13.54
CA ARG A 16 7.17 12.65 -13.59
C ARG A 16 7.31 11.86 -12.30
N ARG A 17 8.51 11.83 -11.74
CA ARG A 17 8.76 11.16 -10.46
C ARG A 17 7.97 11.82 -9.34
N ALA A 18 7.97 13.14 -9.29
CA ALA A 18 7.21 13.89 -8.29
C ALA A 18 5.71 13.63 -8.42
N GLU A 19 5.19 13.59 -9.64
CA GLU A 19 3.79 13.28 -9.90
C GLU A 19 3.47 11.86 -9.47
N ARG A 20 4.36 10.91 -9.73
CA ARG A 20 4.19 9.51 -9.33
C ARG A 20 4.18 9.39 -7.81
N VAL A 21 5.09 10.08 -7.12
CA VAL A 21 5.13 10.10 -5.65
C VAL A 21 3.80 10.60 -5.09
N ALA A 22 3.31 11.72 -5.62
CA ALA A 22 2.05 12.29 -5.18
C ALA A 22 0.89 11.32 -5.39
N LEU A 23 0.82 10.68 -6.55
CA LEU A 23 -0.21 9.69 -6.86
C LEU A 23 -0.16 8.50 -5.89
N LEU A 24 1.05 7.98 -5.63
CA LEU A 24 1.21 6.86 -4.71
C LEU A 24 0.78 7.22 -3.29
N GLN A 25 1.15 8.40 -2.81
CA GLN A 25 0.76 8.86 -1.48
C GLN A 25 -0.74 9.03 -1.35
N GLU A 26 -1.39 9.61 -2.36
CA GLU A 26 -2.84 9.72 -2.42
C GLU A 26 -3.50 8.35 -2.40
N GLU A 27 -2.98 7.43 -3.18
CA GLU A 27 -3.56 6.10 -3.30
C GLU A 27 -3.39 5.29 -2.02
N VAL A 28 -2.24 5.39 -1.36
CA VAL A 28 -2.05 4.77 -0.05
C VAL A 28 -3.14 5.25 0.91
N GLU A 29 -3.33 6.56 1.00
CA GLU A 29 -4.32 7.13 1.91
C GLU A 29 -5.73 6.66 1.55
N ARG A 30 -6.08 6.68 0.27
CA ARG A 30 -7.39 6.22 -0.19
C ARG A 30 -7.63 4.76 0.14
N LEU A 31 -6.63 3.91 -0.11
CA LEU A 31 -6.74 2.46 0.17
C LEU A 31 -6.83 2.18 1.67
N VAL A 32 -6.05 2.90 2.47
CA VAL A 32 -6.12 2.78 3.93
C VAL A 32 -7.52 3.14 4.42
N GLN A 33 -8.06 4.27 3.97
CA GLN A 33 -9.41 4.69 4.36
C GLN A 33 -10.46 3.70 3.88
N GLY A 34 -10.29 3.15 2.69
CA GLY A 34 -11.19 2.12 2.17
C GLY A 34 -11.18 0.86 3.02
N LEU A 35 -10.00 0.41 3.44
CA LEU A 35 -9.88 -0.76 4.31
C LEU A 35 -10.53 -0.49 5.68
N VAL A 36 -10.33 0.70 6.22
CA VAL A 36 -10.98 1.12 7.48
C VAL A 36 -12.49 1.09 7.34
N ALA A 37 -13.02 1.61 6.22
CA ALA A 37 -14.45 1.60 5.96
C ALA A 37 -15.02 0.19 5.83
N LEU A 38 -14.20 -0.76 5.40
CA LEU A 38 -14.58 -2.18 5.31
C LEU A 38 -14.47 -2.90 6.65
N GLY A 39 -13.99 -2.22 7.69
CA GLY A 39 -13.93 -2.77 9.03
C GLY A 39 -12.55 -3.15 9.53
N ALA A 40 -11.48 -2.75 8.83
CA ALA A 40 -10.13 -3.06 9.28
C ALA A 40 -9.87 -2.46 10.65
N LYS A 41 -9.28 -3.26 11.54
CA LYS A 41 -8.91 -2.83 12.89
C LYS A 41 -7.49 -2.28 12.92
N LYS A 42 -6.64 -2.75 12.03
CA LYS A 42 -5.28 -2.26 11.85
C LYS A 42 -4.91 -2.31 10.38
N VAL A 43 -4.13 -1.34 9.93
CA VAL A 43 -3.56 -1.34 8.59
C VAL A 43 -2.10 -0.97 8.69
N TYR A 44 -1.25 -1.81 8.14
CA TYR A 44 0.19 -1.58 8.04
C TYR A 44 0.57 -1.34 6.59
N GLN A 45 1.53 -0.46 6.38
CA GLN A 45 2.17 -0.29 5.09
C GLN A 45 3.57 -0.89 5.17
N PHE A 46 3.95 -1.67 4.16
CA PHE A 46 5.26 -2.31 4.13
C PHE A 46 5.87 -2.20 2.73
N GLY A 47 7.00 -2.88 2.52
CA GLY A 47 7.62 -2.95 1.22
C GLY A 47 8.50 -1.74 0.89
N SER A 48 8.87 -1.61 -0.38
CA SER A 48 9.86 -0.63 -0.82
C SER A 48 9.44 0.82 -0.61
N LEU A 49 8.14 1.11 -0.65
CA LEU A 49 7.64 2.47 -0.47
C LEU A 49 7.94 3.03 0.93
N THR A 50 8.13 2.16 1.93
CA THR A 50 8.47 2.57 3.30
C THR A 50 9.96 2.68 3.55
N ARG A 51 10.81 2.15 2.68
CA ARG A 51 12.25 2.00 2.92
C ARG A 51 13.13 2.91 2.09
N ARG A 52 12.63 3.44 0.99
CA ARG A 52 13.39 4.27 0.07
C ARG A 52 12.45 5.22 -0.66
N PRO A 53 12.98 6.29 -1.26
CA PRO A 53 12.16 7.19 -2.07
C PRO A 53 11.46 6.42 -3.18
N PRO A 54 10.18 6.70 -3.46
CA PRO A 54 9.45 6.03 -4.53
C PRO A 54 10.01 6.37 -5.91
N ASP A 55 9.87 5.44 -6.83
CA ASP A 55 10.22 5.64 -8.23
C ASP A 55 9.04 5.22 -9.11
N LEU A 56 9.28 5.13 -10.43
CA LEU A 56 8.21 4.80 -11.39
C LEU A 56 7.68 3.37 -11.25
N PHE A 57 8.42 2.49 -10.57
CA PHE A 57 8.10 1.08 -10.45
C PHE A 57 7.72 0.67 -9.03
N THR A 58 7.62 1.64 -8.12
CA THR A 58 7.25 1.35 -6.74
C THR A 58 5.77 1.00 -6.65
N ASP A 59 5.47 -0.10 -5.95
CA ASP A 59 4.11 -0.55 -5.70
C ASP A 59 3.67 -0.15 -4.29
N VAL A 60 2.37 -0.18 -4.06
CA VAL A 60 1.80 0.00 -2.73
C VAL A 60 1.61 -1.37 -2.10
N ASP A 61 2.13 -1.56 -0.90
CA ASP A 61 1.99 -2.81 -0.15
C ASP A 61 1.31 -2.53 1.18
N LEU A 62 0.15 -3.14 1.39
CA LEU A 62 -0.64 -2.96 2.61
C LEU A 62 -1.01 -4.30 3.22
N LEU A 63 -1.07 -4.32 4.55
CA LEU A 63 -1.55 -5.47 5.30
C LEU A 63 -2.62 -4.98 6.26
N ALA A 64 -3.82 -5.55 6.14
CA ALA A 64 -4.93 -5.18 6.99
C ALA A 64 -5.34 -6.34 7.90
N ILE A 65 -5.77 -6.02 9.10
CA ILE A 65 -6.34 -6.98 10.04
C ILE A 65 -7.84 -6.71 10.07
N LEU A 66 -8.62 -7.69 9.64
CA LEU A 66 -10.05 -7.54 9.44
C LEU A 66 -10.79 -8.81 9.89
N GLU A 67 -11.81 -8.64 10.72
CA GLU A 67 -12.63 -9.76 11.14
C GLU A 67 -13.57 -10.16 10.01
N THR A 68 -13.50 -11.42 9.56
CA THR A 68 -14.34 -11.92 8.48
C THR A 68 -14.38 -13.46 8.52
N ASP A 69 -15.47 -14.03 8.04
CA ASP A 69 -15.62 -15.46 7.86
C ASP A 69 -15.27 -15.90 6.44
N GLU A 70 -15.02 -14.97 5.54
CA GLU A 70 -14.67 -15.32 4.15
C GLU A 70 -13.32 -16.01 4.08
N PRO A 71 -13.20 -17.07 3.24
CA PRO A 71 -11.91 -17.66 2.96
C PRO A 71 -10.96 -16.63 2.36
N PHE A 72 -9.66 -16.85 2.52
CA PHE A 72 -8.62 -15.87 2.19
C PHE A 72 -8.74 -15.34 0.75
N VAL A 73 -8.88 -16.22 -0.22
CA VAL A 73 -8.91 -15.81 -1.63
C VAL A 73 -10.16 -15.00 -1.96
N GLU A 74 -11.32 -15.45 -1.50
CA GLU A 74 -12.59 -14.75 -1.73
C GLU A 74 -12.60 -13.39 -1.07
N ARG A 75 -12.02 -13.30 0.11
CA ARG A 75 -11.85 -12.05 0.86
C ARG A 75 -11.03 -11.04 0.04
N LEU A 76 -9.90 -11.47 -0.50
CA LEU A 76 -9.05 -10.61 -1.33
C LEU A 76 -9.77 -10.17 -2.59
N ALA A 77 -10.43 -11.10 -3.28
CA ALA A 77 -11.16 -10.77 -4.50
C ALA A 77 -12.21 -9.68 -4.25
N ARG A 78 -12.97 -9.82 -3.15
CA ARG A 78 -14.00 -8.84 -2.79
C ARG A 78 -13.37 -7.46 -2.51
N ILE A 79 -12.28 -7.45 -1.76
CA ILE A 79 -11.62 -6.20 -1.37
C ILE A 79 -11.05 -5.49 -2.61
N TYR A 80 -10.36 -6.20 -3.48
CA TYR A 80 -9.84 -5.61 -4.71
C TYR A 80 -10.97 -5.06 -5.60
N MET A 81 -12.09 -5.76 -5.68
CA MET A 81 -13.23 -5.28 -6.46
C MET A 81 -13.85 -4.02 -5.88
N GLN A 82 -13.91 -3.91 -4.56
CA GLN A 82 -14.48 -2.75 -3.90
C GLN A 82 -13.54 -1.55 -3.90
N LEU A 83 -12.24 -1.77 -3.67
CA LEU A 83 -11.28 -0.68 -3.58
C LEU A 83 -10.76 -0.22 -4.94
N ARG A 84 -10.66 -1.12 -5.89
CA ARG A 84 -10.17 -0.83 -7.25
C ARG A 84 -8.91 0.02 -7.24
N PRO A 85 -7.77 -0.55 -6.81
CA PRO A 85 -6.53 0.22 -6.77
C PRO A 85 -6.21 0.85 -8.12
N ARG A 86 -5.77 2.10 -8.09
CA ARG A 86 -5.41 2.86 -9.29
C ARG A 86 -3.96 2.69 -9.67
N VAL A 87 -3.19 2.04 -8.82
CA VAL A 87 -1.78 1.70 -9.03
C VAL A 87 -1.60 0.24 -8.68
N ASP A 88 -0.47 -0.34 -9.04
CA ASP A 88 -0.16 -1.70 -8.62
C ASP A 88 -0.09 -1.74 -7.10
N ALA A 89 -0.87 -2.62 -6.51
CA ALA A 89 -0.98 -2.72 -5.06
C ALA A 89 -1.11 -4.17 -4.65
N ASP A 90 -0.33 -4.54 -3.63
CA ASP A 90 -0.46 -5.83 -2.95
C ASP A 90 -1.14 -5.59 -1.61
N ILE A 91 -2.36 -6.08 -1.48
CA ILE A 91 -3.14 -5.93 -0.25
C ILE A 91 -3.35 -7.30 0.35
N LEU A 92 -2.78 -7.51 1.53
CA LEU A 92 -2.94 -8.74 2.30
C LEU A 92 -3.95 -8.47 3.41
N VAL A 93 -4.88 -9.39 3.62
CA VAL A 93 -5.90 -9.23 4.64
C VAL A 93 -5.97 -10.49 5.48
N TYR A 94 -5.66 -10.35 6.76
CA TYR A 94 -5.70 -11.45 7.72
C TYR A 94 -6.75 -11.15 8.79
N THR A 95 -7.39 -12.21 9.30
CA THR A 95 -8.19 -12.05 10.51
C THR A 95 -7.25 -11.90 11.71
N PRO A 96 -7.73 -11.37 12.85
CA PRO A 96 -6.90 -11.29 14.04
C PRO A 96 -6.31 -12.65 14.45
N LYS A 97 -7.09 -13.71 14.31
CA LYS A 97 -6.63 -15.06 14.65
C LYS A 97 -5.53 -15.53 13.72
N GLU A 98 -5.73 -15.35 12.40
CA GLU A 98 -4.72 -15.71 11.40
C GLU A 98 -3.43 -14.93 11.63
N PHE A 99 -3.54 -13.65 11.90
CA PHE A 99 -2.39 -12.80 12.14
C PHE A 99 -1.59 -13.29 13.34
N GLU A 100 -2.26 -13.58 14.45
CA GLU A 100 -1.62 -14.07 15.66
C GLU A 100 -0.90 -15.40 15.44
N GLU A 101 -1.51 -16.29 14.67
CA GLU A 101 -0.91 -17.59 14.34
C GLU A 101 0.28 -17.48 13.40
N MET A 102 0.30 -16.48 12.52
CA MET A 102 1.28 -16.36 11.45
C MET A 102 2.37 -15.33 11.69
N ARG A 103 2.22 -14.45 12.67
CA ARG A 103 3.11 -13.30 12.84
C ARG A 103 4.58 -13.68 13.07
N GLU A 104 4.84 -14.85 13.62
CA GLU A 104 6.21 -15.33 13.87
C GLU A 104 6.78 -16.12 12.70
N ARG A 105 5.97 -16.39 11.67
CA ARG A 105 6.45 -17.07 10.48
C ARG A 105 7.34 -16.13 9.65
N PRO A 106 8.33 -16.67 8.91
CA PRO A 106 9.33 -15.85 8.23
C PRO A 106 8.77 -14.71 7.39
N PHE A 107 7.69 -14.95 6.65
CA PHE A 107 7.11 -13.94 5.77
C PHE A 107 6.59 -12.72 6.56
N LEU A 108 5.68 -12.95 7.50
CA LEU A 108 5.11 -11.85 8.29
C LEU A 108 6.15 -11.24 9.23
N ARG A 109 7.01 -12.07 9.78
CA ARG A 109 8.09 -11.57 10.64
C ARG A 109 8.99 -10.60 9.87
N HIS A 110 9.29 -10.92 8.62
CA HIS A 110 10.09 -10.04 7.77
C HIS A 110 9.35 -8.73 7.48
N ILE A 111 8.09 -8.82 7.08
CA ILE A 111 7.27 -7.65 6.79
C ILE A 111 7.19 -6.72 8.01
N LEU A 112 6.91 -7.27 9.18
CA LEU A 112 6.66 -6.48 10.38
C LEU A 112 7.91 -5.77 10.90
N LYS A 113 9.11 -6.16 10.50
CA LYS A 113 10.33 -5.47 10.89
C LYS A 113 10.38 -4.01 10.43
N THR A 114 9.82 -3.73 9.25
CA THR A 114 9.89 -2.41 8.63
C THR A 114 8.51 -1.83 8.34
N ALA A 115 7.45 -2.52 8.74
CA ALA A 115 6.10 -2.06 8.49
C ALA A 115 5.80 -0.79 9.29
N VAL A 116 5.05 0.11 8.67
CA VAL A 116 4.59 1.34 9.30
C VAL A 116 3.10 1.19 9.60
N LEU A 117 2.73 1.41 10.85
CA LEU A 117 1.32 1.35 11.25
C LEU A 117 0.61 2.60 10.71
N ARG A 118 -0.39 2.40 9.86
CA ARG A 118 -1.15 3.51 9.27
C ARG A 118 -2.48 3.74 9.97
N TYR A 119 -3.03 2.73 10.60
CA TYR A 119 -4.29 2.83 11.32
C TYR A 119 -4.38 1.75 12.38
N ALA A 120 -4.90 2.12 13.53
CA ALA A 120 -5.25 1.18 14.60
C ALA A 120 -6.45 1.73 15.38
N VAL A 121 -7.37 0.83 15.71
CA VAL A 121 -8.52 1.20 16.53
C VAL A 121 -8.07 1.45 17.96
#